data_151113db18fd2d55376287e830115af4
#
_entry.id   151113db18fd2d55376287e830115af4
#
_cell.length_a   1.000
_cell.length_b   1.000
_cell.length_c   1.000
_cell.angle_alpha   90.00
_cell.angle_beta   90.00
_cell.angle_gamma   90.00
#
_symmetry.space_group_name_H-M   'P 1'
#
loop_
_entity.id
_entity.type
_entity.pdbx_description
1 polymer ?
#
loop_
_entity_poly.entity_id
_entity_poly.type
_entity_poly.pdbx_seq_one_letter_code
_entity_poly.pdbx_strand_id
1 'polypeptide(L)'
;MNNDILALKYRPKFFHEVTGQNEVVETIQSSIKLEKIHHAYLFSGTRGMGKTTIARLFAKILLCEKGVSEEPCGDCSSCKEIDDTNQIDLIEIDAASRTKVEDTRSLMENVQYAPTKSRFKIYLIDEVHMLSTKSFNALLKTIEEPPSHVKFLLATTEAEKLPDTILSRCLHFRLKSASNDIIISHLEKILQSEDIKYEKEALTIIAKNSYGSIRDSLSILERCITYCQKNIQTEKVLKLLGNIDLATIDNSVSYTHLTLPTR
;
A
#
# COMPACT_ATOMS: atom_id res chain seq x y z
N MET A 1 -20.63 -11.32 -12.94
CA MET A 1 -20.09 -10.57 -11.79
C MET A 1 -18.59 -10.72 -11.85
N ASN A 2 -17.87 -9.64 -12.15
CA ASN A 2 -16.41 -9.69 -12.09
C ASN A 2 -16.01 -9.99 -10.63
N ASN A 3 -15.29 -11.08 -10.46
CA ASN A 3 -14.87 -11.61 -9.17
C ASN A 3 -13.58 -10.92 -8.71
N ASP A 4 -13.47 -9.62 -8.98
CA ASP A 4 -12.26 -8.85 -8.68
C ASP A 4 -12.22 -8.57 -7.17
N ILE A 5 -11.11 -8.92 -6.55
CA ILE A 5 -10.83 -8.66 -5.14
C ILE A 5 -10.94 -7.15 -4.88
N LEU A 6 -11.74 -6.73 -3.88
CA LEU A 6 -11.99 -5.30 -3.59
C LEU A 6 -10.70 -4.48 -3.44
N ALA A 7 -9.69 -5.04 -2.80
CA ALA A 7 -8.39 -4.38 -2.63
C ALA A 7 -7.64 -4.13 -3.96
N LEU A 8 -7.96 -4.85 -5.04
CA LEU A 8 -7.45 -4.61 -6.38
C LEU A 8 -8.36 -3.65 -7.15
N LYS A 9 -9.67 -3.86 -7.11
CA LYS A 9 -10.68 -3.04 -7.80
C LYS A 9 -10.62 -1.57 -7.36
N TYR A 10 -10.49 -1.33 -6.05
CA TYR A 10 -10.42 0.00 -5.44
C TYR A 10 -9.00 0.46 -5.14
N ARG A 11 -8.01 -0.08 -5.86
CA ARG A 11 -6.64 0.43 -5.77
C ARG A 11 -6.56 1.80 -6.43
N PRO A 12 -6.10 2.85 -5.72
CA PRO A 12 -5.98 4.20 -6.29
C PRO A 12 -5.21 4.23 -7.61
N LYS A 13 -5.77 4.92 -8.61
CA LYS A 13 -5.16 5.17 -9.92
C LYS A 13 -4.65 6.60 -10.07
N PHE A 14 -5.02 7.47 -9.15
CA PHE A 14 -4.64 8.88 -9.05
C PHE A 14 -4.29 9.23 -7.61
N PHE A 15 -3.51 10.30 -7.41
CA PHE A 15 -3.14 10.72 -6.06
C PHE A 15 -4.31 11.24 -5.23
N HIS A 16 -5.27 11.92 -5.86
CA HIS A 16 -6.47 12.41 -5.17
C HIS A 16 -7.38 11.28 -4.63
N GLU A 17 -7.20 10.05 -5.11
CA GLU A 17 -7.91 8.86 -4.60
C GLU A 17 -7.21 8.24 -3.37
N VAL A 18 -5.96 8.65 -3.08
CA VAL A 18 -5.19 8.08 -1.98
C VAL A 18 -5.78 8.53 -0.65
N THR A 19 -6.16 7.57 0.16
CA THR A 19 -6.82 7.82 1.44
C THR A 19 -5.80 7.85 2.59
N GLY A 20 -5.85 8.91 3.42
CA GLY A 20 -5.12 8.97 4.71
C GLY A 20 -3.63 9.31 4.63
N GLN A 21 -3.10 9.71 3.46
CA GLN A 21 -1.67 10.03 3.26
C GLN A 21 -1.47 11.42 2.63
N ASN A 22 -2.30 12.39 2.97
CA ASN A 22 -2.31 13.72 2.32
C ASN A 22 -0.95 14.41 2.38
N GLU A 23 -0.28 14.42 3.53
CA GLU A 23 1.02 15.05 3.71
C GLU A 23 2.10 14.49 2.75
N VAL A 24 2.10 13.19 2.55
CA VAL A 24 3.05 12.52 1.64
C VAL A 24 2.73 12.87 0.19
N VAL A 25 1.46 12.81 -0.19
CA VAL A 25 0.99 13.16 -1.54
C VAL A 25 1.31 14.61 -1.88
N GLU A 26 0.94 15.56 -1.01
CA GLU A 26 1.21 16.99 -1.19
C GLU A 26 2.72 17.29 -1.31
N THR A 27 3.55 16.59 -0.52
CA THR A 27 5.00 16.76 -0.60
C THR A 27 5.56 16.27 -1.93
N ILE A 28 5.08 15.12 -2.43
CA ILE A 28 5.48 14.59 -3.73
C ILE A 28 5.03 15.55 -4.84
N GLN A 29 3.78 16.00 -4.84
CA GLN A 29 3.24 16.94 -5.81
C GLN A 29 4.00 18.27 -5.81
N SER A 30 4.35 18.78 -4.62
CA SER A 30 5.17 19.99 -4.47
C SER A 30 6.58 19.80 -5.05
N SER A 31 7.21 18.64 -4.85
CA SER A 31 8.52 18.34 -5.42
C SER A 31 8.49 18.28 -6.96
N ILE A 32 7.38 17.81 -7.52
CA ILE A 32 7.13 17.77 -8.96
C ILE A 32 6.97 19.19 -9.49
N LYS A 33 6.13 20.04 -8.86
CA LYS A 33 5.94 21.45 -9.25
C LYS A 33 7.24 22.24 -9.28
N LEU A 34 8.12 21.97 -8.32
CA LEU A 34 9.41 22.63 -8.20
C LEU A 34 10.49 22.01 -9.09
N GLU A 35 10.16 21.01 -9.89
CA GLU A 35 11.10 20.23 -10.72
C GLU A 35 12.27 19.62 -9.93
N LYS A 36 12.08 19.41 -8.62
CA LYS A 36 13.07 18.87 -7.68
C LYS A 36 12.83 17.38 -7.45
N ILE A 37 12.98 16.60 -8.50
CA ILE A 37 12.78 15.15 -8.45
C ILE A 37 14.08 14.48 -8.01
N HIS A 38 14.09 13.93 -6.80
CA HIS A 38 15.22 13.20 -6.26
C HIS A 38 15.46 11.88 -7.02
N HIS A 39 16.64 11.29 -6.89
CA HIS A 39 16.97 10.01 -7.54
C HIS A 39 16.48 8.80 -6.75
N ALA A 40 16.31 8.90 -5.43
CA ALA A 40 15.87 7.79 -4.58
C ALA A 40 14.84 8.25 -3.54
N TYR A 41 13.79 7.47 -3.39
CA TYR A 41 12.70 7.67 -2.44
C TYR A 41 12.50 6.41 -1.61
N LEU A 42 12.26 6.59 -0.31
CA LEU A 42 11.95 5.50 0.59
C LEU A 42 10.56 5.71 1.21
N PHE A 43 9.67 4.77 1.02
CA PHE A 43 8.35 4.73 1.63
C PHE A 43 8.34 3.69 2.75
N SER A 44 8.21 4.13 4.00
CA SER A 44 8.15 3.24 5.16
C SER A 44 6.81 3.31 5.87
N GLY A 45 6.47 2.25 6.60
CA GLY A 45 5.23 2.14 7.37
C GLY A 45 4.72 0.72 7.41
N THR A 46 3.79 0.42 8.28
CA THR A 46 3.26 -0.93 8.45
C THR A 46 2.57 -1.46 7.18
N ARG A 47 2.28 -2.75 7.15
CA ARG A 47 1.65 -3.40 5.99
C ARG A 47 0.27 -2.79 5.69
N GLY A 48 -0.07 -2.65 4.42
CA GLY A 48 -1.40 -2.20 3.99
C GLY A 48 -1.64 -0.68 4.05
N MET A 49 -0.62 0.14 4.37
CA MET A 49 -0.72 1.61 4.43
C MET A 49 -0.65 2.31 3.07
N GLY A 50 -0.44 1.56 1.97
CA GLY A 50 -0.38 2.12 0.62
C GLY A 50 1.01 2.48 0.12
N LYS A 51 2.11 1.99 0.75
CA LYS A 51 3.50 2.24 0.31
C LYS A 51 3.72 1.98 -1.17
N THR A 52 3.48 0.74 -1.58
CA THR A 52 3.64 0.29 -2.98
C THR A 52 2.66 0.99 -3.92
N THR A 53 1.46 1.34 -3.44
CA THR A 53 0.46 2.07 -4.22
C THR A 53 0.94 3.49 -4.51
N ILE A 54 1.41 4.23 -3.51
CA ILE A 54 1.95 5.60 -3.68
C ILE A 54 3.20 5.57 -4.57
N ALA A 55 4.11 4.62 -4.34
CA ALA A 55 5.30 4.46 -5.17
C ALA A 55 4.94 4.18 -6.64
N ARG A 56 3.94 3.32 -6.90
CA ARG A 56 3.47 3.03 -8.25
C ARG A 56 2.77 4.24 -8.90
N LEU A 57 1.97 5.00 -8.16
CA LEU A 57 1.37 6.25 -8.66
C LEU A 57 2.44 7.28 -9.01
N PHE A 58 3.46 7.41 -8.16
CA PHE A 58 4.58 8.30 -8.45
C PHE A 58 5.35 7.84 -9.70
N ALA A 59 5.62 6.54 -9.85
CA ALA A 59 6.19 5.99 -11.07
C ALA A 59 5.33 6.33 -12.31
N LYS A 60 4.01 6.20 -12.20
CA LYS A 60 3.05 6.52 -13.26
C LYS A 60 3.15 7.99 -13.71
N ILE A 61 3.35 8.90 -12.79
CA ILE A 61 3.58 10.32 -13.10
C ILE A 61 4.90 10.52 -13.83
N LEU A 62 5.98 9.92 -13.33
CA LEU A 62 7.31 10.08 -13.91
C LEU A 62 7.42 9.49 -15.32
N LEU A 63 6.68 8.42 -15.61
CA LEU A 63 6.65 7.72 -16.90
C LEU A 63 5.54 8.22 -17.84
N CYS A 64 4.70 9.16 -17.40
CA CYS A 64 3.59 9.66 -18.21
C CYS A 64 4.09 10.37 -19.48
N GLU A 65 3.55 9.97 -20.65
CA GLU A 65 3.95 10.53 -21.95
C GLU A 65 3.61 12.01 -22.11
N LYS A 66 2.52 12.47 -21.46
CA LYS A 66 2.11 13.88 -21.51
C LYS A 66 2.98 14.83 -20.68
N GLY A 67 3.95 14.29 -19.96
CA GLY A 67 4.85 15.06 -19.11
C GLY A 67 4.72 14.68 -17.63
N VAL A 68 5.69 15.14 -16.84
CA VAL A 68 5.63 15.03 -15.38
C VAL A 68 4.72 16.13 -14.86
N SER A 69 3.65 15.76 -14.19
CA SER A 69 2.64 16.65 -13.62
C SER A 69 2.18 16.14 -12.27
N GLU A 70 1.41 16.91 -11.51
CA GLU A 70 0.94 16.54 -10.17
C GLU A 70 0.08 15.27 -10.16
N GLU A 71 -0.56 14.95 -11.28
CA GLU A 71 -1.39 13.76 -11.47
C GLU A 71 -1.02 13.09 -12.79
N PRO A 72 -1.10 11.75 -12.89
CA PRO A 72 -0.91 11.06 -14.16
C PRO A 72 -2.09 11.35 -15.10
N CYS A 73 -1.87 11.35 -16.41
CA CYS A 73 -2.98 11.62 -17.34
C CYS A 73 -4.02 10.48 -17.41
N GLY A 74 -3.65 9.25 -17.03
CA GLY A 74 -4.52 8.07 -17.02
C GLY A 74 -4.80 7.44 -18.40
N ASP A 75 -4.59 8.17 -19.50
CA ASP A 75 -5.05 7.79 -20.85
C ASP A 75 -3.94 7.33 -21.80
N CYS A 76 -2.69 7.79 -21.60
CA CYS A 76 -1.56 7.43 -22.47
C CYS A 76 -1.18 5.95 -22.34
N SER A 77 -0.39 5.44 -23.27
CA SER A 77 -0.02 4.03 -23.30
C SER A 77 0.76 3.65 -22.04
N SER A 78 1.72 4.47 -21.61
CA SER A 78 2.49 4.23 -20.38
C SER A 78 1.62 4.17 -19.12
N CYS A 79 0.61 5.05 -18.98
CA CYS A 79 -0.29 5.01 -17.84
C CYS A 79 -1.12 3.72 -17.80
N LYS A 80 -1.61 3.26 -18.95
CA LYS A 80 -2.38 2.01 -19.05
C LYS A 80 -1.51 0.79 -18.81
N GLU A 81 -0.30 0.76 -19.39
CA GLU A 81 0.66 -0.32 -19.20
C GLU A 81 1.08 -0.48 -17.72
N ILE A 82 1.15 0.63 -16.95
CA ILE A 82 1.44 0.57 -15.52
C ILE A 82 0.25 0.00 -14.74
N ASP A 83 -0.98 0.40 -15.09
CA ASP A 83 -2.18 -0.17 -14.47
C ASP A 83 -2.27 -1.68 -14.74
N ASP A 84 -1.86 -2.14 -15.94
CA ASP A 84 -1.82 -3.55 -16.36
C ASP A 84 -0.53 -4.28 -15.96
N THR A 85 0.40 -3.63 -15.25
CA THR A 85 1.71 -4.18 -14.83
C THR A 85 2.63 -4.64 -15.96
N ASN A 86 2.53 -4.03 -17.14
CA ASN A 86 3.27 -4.41 -18.35
C ASN A 86 4.28 -3.35 -18.84
N GLN A 87 4.52 -2.28 -18.04
CA GLN A 87 5.43 -1.20 -18.45
C GLN A 87 6.90 -1.64 -18.35
N ILE A 88 7.61 -1.55 -19.48
CA ILE A 88 9.01 -2.05 -19.63
C ILE A 88 9.99 -1.22 -18.80
N ASP A 89 9.79 0.10 -18.71
CA ASP A 89 10.68 1.01 -17.99
C ASP A 89 10.36 1.12 -16.48
N LEU A 90 9.33 0.39 -15.99
CA LEU A 90 9.04 0.18 -14.59
C LEU A 90 9.38 -1.24 -14.16
N ILE A 91 10.50 -1.38 -13.47
CA ILE A 91 10.96 -2.68 -12.97
C ILE A 91 10.51 -2.84 -11.52
N GLU A 92 9.49 -3.66 -11.32
CA GLU A 92 8.97 -3.96 -9.98
C GLU A 92 9.61 -5.24 -9.43
N ILE A 93 10.18 -5.12 -8.25
CA ILE A 93 10.88 -6.20 -7.54
C ILE A 93 10.25 -6.33 -6.16
N ASP A 94 9.68 -7.49 -5.86
CA ASP A 94 9.34 -7.87 -4.50
C ASP A 94 10.52 -8.64 -3.91
N ALA A 95 11.24 -8.00 -2.97
CA ALA A 95 12.43 -8.58 -2.36
C ALA A 95 12.10 -9.78 -1.45
N ALA A 96 10.85 -9.92 -0.99
CA ALA A 96 10.42 -11.06 -0.21
C ALA A 96 10.25 -12.33 -1.07
N SER A 97 9.84 -12.18 -2.33
CA SER A 97 9.62 -13.32 -3.24
C SER A 97 10.85 -13.68 -4.07
N ARG A 98 11.78 -12.74 -4.30
CA ARG A 98 13.01 -12.92 -5.08
C ARG A 98 14.24 -12.97 -4.18
N THR A 99 14.48 -14.10 -3.55
CA THR A 99 15.62 -14.32 -2.63
C THR A 99 16.95 -14.62 -3.33
N LYS A 100 16.95 -14.81 -4.67
CA LYS A 100 18.19 -15.11 -5.39
C LYS A 100 19.02 -13.84 -5.64
N VAL A 101 20.20 -13.81 -5.05
CA VAL A 101 21.22 -12.75 -5.19
C VAL A 101 21.55 -12.44 -6.65
N GLU A 102 21.52 -13.46 -7.50
CA GLU A 102 21.84 -13.38 -8.94
C GLU A 102 20.82 -12.54 -9.71
N ASP A 103 19.51 -12.66 -9.35
CA ASP A 103 18.46 -11.89 -10.03
C ASP A 103 18.57 -10.39 -9.74
N THR A 104 18.88 -10.01 -8.49
CA THR A 104 19.04 -8.59 -8.12
C THR A 104 20.32 -8.00 -8.71
N ARG A 105 21.40 -8.79 -8.80
CA ARG A 105 22.66 -8.34 -9.38
C ARG A 105 22.53 -8.08 -10.88
N SER A 106 21.91 -8.99 -11.61
CA SER A 106 21.66 -8.82 -13.06
C SER A 106 20.77 -7.62 -13.36
N LEU A 107 19.80 -7.32 -12.47
CA LEU A 107 18.97 -6.14 -12.56
C LEU A 107 19.76 -4.85 -12.33
N MET A 108 20.71 -4.85 -11.37
CA MET A 108 21.57 -3.68 -11.12
C MET A 108 22.60 -3.46 -12.24
N GLU A 109 23.09 -4.50 -12.89
CA GLU A 109 23.94 -4.38 -14.08
C GLU A 109 23.20 -3.70 -15.24
N ASN A 110 21.88 -3.87 -15.33
CA ASN A 110 21.02 -3.26 -16.34
C ASN A 110 20.65 -1.79 -16.06
N VAL A 111 21.02 -1.23 -14.89
CA VAL A 111 20.71 0.16 -14.52
C VAL A 111 21.39 1.18 -15.45
N GLN A 112 22.56 0.86 -15.99
CA GLN A 112 23.32 1.76 -16.87
C GLN A 112 22.67 1.98 -18.24
N TYR A 113 21.78 1.08 -18.67
CA TYR A 113 21.12 1.21 -19.97
C TYR A 113 19.99 2.25 -19.91
N ALA A 114 19.91 3.06 -20.94
CA ALA A 114 18.84 4.05 -21.11
C ALA A 114 17.44 3.41 -21.09
N PRO A 115 16.40 4.15 -20.72
CA PRO A 115 15.03 3.67 -20.81
C PRO A 115 14.66 3.39 -22.27
N THR A 116 13.75 2.45 -22.48
CA THR A 116 13.35 2.00 -23.82
C THR A 116 12.35 2.94 -24.48
N LYS A 117 11.39 3.45 -23.70
CA LYS A 117 10.23 4.20 -24.22
C LYS A 117 10.03 5.52 -23.48
N SER A 118 10.36 5.54 -22.20
CA SER A 118 10.03 6.63 -21.28
C SER A 118 11.22 7.56 -21.02
N ARG A 119 11.01 8.66 -20.26
CA ARG A 119 12.09 9.58 -19.84
C ARG A 119 12.98 9.01 -18.77
N PHE A 120 12.38 8.19 -17.90
CA PHE A 120 13.05 7.58 -16.75
C PHE A 120 12.92 6.07 -16.80
N LYS A 121 13.86 5.40 -16.19
CA LYS A 121 13.82 3.99 -15.85
C LYS A 121 13.66 3.88 -14.35
N ILE A 122 12.59 3.25 -13.91
CA ILE A 122 12.19 3.23 -12.49
C ILE A 122 12.36 1.83 -11.92
N TYR A 123 13.05 1.75 -10.79
CA TYR A 123 13.18 0.54 -10.00
C TYR A 123 12.32 0.70 -8.74
N LEU A 124 11.19 0.00 -8.70
CA LEU A 124 10.33 -0.09 -7.53
C LEU A 124 10.66 -1.38 -6.78
N ILE A 125 11.24 -1.25 -5.60
CA ILE A 125 11.66 -2.39 -4.79
C ILE A 125 10.79 -2.43 -3.54
N ASP A 126 9.90 -3.42 -3.47
CA ASP A 126 9.05 -3.63 -2.29
C ASP A 126 9.75 -4.54 -1.28
N GLU A 127 9.48 -4.30 0.00
CA GLU A 127 10.10 -4.95 1.17
C GLU A 127 11.64 -4.99 1.06
N VAL A 128 12.23 -3.83 0.71
CA VAL A 128 13.67 -3.69 0.42
C VAL A 128 14.57 -4.21 1.55
N HIS A 129 14.11 -4.26 2.81
CA HIS A 129 14.84 -4.82 3.94
C HIS A 129 15.09 -6.34 3.82
N MET A 130 14.36 -7.03 2.93
CA MET A 130 14.54 -8.47 2.66
C MET A 130 15.67 -8.77 1.67
N LEU A 131 16.28 -7.74 1.07
CA LEU A 131 17.43 -7.93 0.19
C LEU A 131 18.63 -8.53 0.94
N SER A 132 19.38 -9.41 0.28
CA SER A 132 20.63 -9.92 0.82
C SER A 132 21.67 -8.80 0.96
N THR A 133 22.64 -8.96 1.85
CA THR A 133 23.74 -7.99 2.04
C THR A 133 24.49 -7.70 0.74
N LYS A 134 24.67 -8.70 -0.13
CA LYS A 134 25.31 -8.51 -1.43
C LYS A 134 24.47 -7.68 -2.38
N SER A 135 23.15 -7.90 -2.43
CA SER A 135 22.20 -7.12 -3.22
C SER A 135 22.09 -5.68 -2.71
N PHE A 136 22.11 -5.49 -1.38
CA PHE A 136 22.17 -4.17 -0.77
C PHE A 136 23.39 -3.38 -1.20
N ASN A 137 24.59 -4.00 -1.15
CA ASN A 137 25.83 -3.33 -1.54
C ASN A 137 25.84 -2.95 -3.05
N ALA A 138 25.23 -3.77 -3.90
CA ALA A 138 25.07 -3.42 -5.32
C ALA A 138 24.11 -2.23 -5.52
N LEU A 139 22.99 -2.23 -4.78
CA LEU A 139 22.03 -1.14 -4.80
C LEU A 139 22.63 0.17 -4.27
N LEU A 140 23.39 0.12 -3.16
CA LEU A 140 24.08 1.29 -2.59
C LEU A 140 24.99 1.97 -3.58
N LYS A 141 25.85 1.22 -4.28
CA LYS A 141 26.74 1.77 -5.32
C LYS A 141 25.98 2.55 -6.39
N THR A 142 24.81 2.03 -6.78
CA THR A 142 24.00 2.68 -7.81
C THR A 142 23.22 3.88 -7.30
N ILE A 143 22.81 3.87 -6.01
CA ILE A 143 22.15 5.02 -5.37
C ILE A 143 23.15 6.15 -5.09
N GLU A 144 24.43 5.83 -4.86
CA GLU A 144 25.49 6.84 -4.65
C GLU A 144 25.81 7.63 -5.91
N GLU A 145 25.88 6.94 -7.06
CA GLU A 145 26.17 7.53 -8.36
C GLU A 145 25.11 7.12 -9.41
N PRO A 146 23.85 7.58 -9.24
CA PRO A 146 22.76 7.15 -10.11
C PRO A 146 22.88 7.82 -11.49
N PRO A 147 22.65 7.09 -12.58
CA PRO A 147 22.44 7.71 -13.89
C PRO A 147 21.24 8.66 -13.83
N SER A 148 21.30 9.79 -14.53
CA SER A 148 20.27 10.84 -14.48
C SER A 148 18.87 10.36 -14.84
N HIS A 149 18.79 9.34 -15.71
CA HIS A 149 17.56 8.73 -16.17
C HIS A 149 16.99 7.68 -15.23
N VAL A 150 17.67 7.35 -14.12
CA VAL A 150 17.24 6.29 -13.19
C VAL A 150 16.60 6.89 -11.94
N LYS A 151 15.51 6.27 -11.49
CA LYS A 151 14.85 6.60 -10.22
C LYS A 151 14.60 5.34 -9.42
N PHE A 152 14.89 5.40 -8.11
CA PHE A 152 14.64 4.31 -7.17
C PHE A 152 13.46 4.66 -6.28
N LEU A 153 12.47 3.78 -6.21
CA LEU A 153 11.32 3.86 -5.33
C LEU A 153 11.36 2.65 -4.41
N LEU A 154 11.79 2.85 -3.18
CA LEU A 154 11.98 1.78 -2.21
C LEU A 154 10.80 1.75 -1.24
N ALA A 155 10.27 0.57 -0.93
CA ALA A 155 9.23 0.41 0.08
C ALA A 155 9.68 -0.60 1.14
N THR A 156 9.34 -0.35 2.41
CA THR A 156 9.68 -1.25 3.51
C THR A 156 8.66 -1.17 4.64
N THR A 157 8.42 -2.29 5.29
CA THR A 157 7.70 -2.32 6.58
C THR A 157 8.61 -2.07 7.78
N GLU A 158 9.92 -2.25 7.62
CA GLU A 158 10.92 -2.22 8.70
C GLU A 158 12.09 -1.31 8.31
N ALA A 159 11.89 0.01 8.45
CA ALA A 159 12.90 0.99 8.10
C ALA A 159 14.14 0.92 9.01
N GLU A 160 13.97 0.48 10.25
CA GLU A 160 15.03 0.29 11.24
C GLU A 160 16.02 -0.81 10.88
N LYS A 161 15.65 -1.73 10.01
CA LYS A 161 16.57 -2.75 9.47
C LYS A 161 17.44 -2.25 8.32
N LEU A 162 17.13 -1.06 7.79
CA LEU A 162 17.91 -0.50 6.68
C LEU A 162 19.18 0.18 7.19
N PRO A 163 20.32 0.01 6.49
CA PRO A 163 21.53 0.74 6.83
C PRO A 163 21.35 2.26 6.73
N ASP A 164 21.98 3.02 7.64
CA ASP A 164 21.97 4.49 7.62
C ASP A 164 22.48 5.06 6.30
N THR A 165 23.34 4.33 5.61
CA THR A 165 23.86 4.69 4.29
C THR A 165 22.76 4.80 3.22
N ILE A 166 21.70 3.99 3.28
CA ILE A 166 20.52 4.13 2.43
C ILE A 166 19.64 5.27 2.91
N LEU A 167 19.35 5.32 4.22
CA LEU A 167 18.47 6.34 4.80
C LEU A 167 18.95 7.76 4.50
N SER A 168 20.27 7.99 4.53
CA SER A 168 20.88 9.30 4.25
C SER A 168 20.83 9.72 2.78
N ARG A 169 20.63 8.80 1.86
CA ARG A 169 20.62 9.04 0.40
C ARG A 169 19.22 9.03 -0.22
N CYS A 170 18.23 8.65 0.55
CA CYS A 170 16.84 8.60 0.10
C CYS A 170 16.01 9.72 0.71
N LEU A 171 15.09 10.29 -0.07
CA LEU A 171 14.03 11.12 0.51
C LEU A 171 13.03 10.20 1.19
N HIS A 172 12.98 10.25 2.52
CA HIS A 172 12.23 9.29 3.33
C HIS A 172 10.82 9.80 3.67
N PHE A 173 9.80 9.06 3.23
CA PHE A 173 8.40 9.25 3.56
C PHE A 173 7.91 8.18 4.52
N ARG A 174 7.43 8.61 5.69
CA ARG A 174 6.83 7.71 6.69
C ARG A 174 5.32 7.76 6.57
N LEU A 175 4.71 6.67 6.10
CA LEU A 175 3.26 6.54 6.01
C LEU A 175 2.67 6.27 7.40
N LYS A 176 1.58 6.95 7.69
CA LYS A 176 0.85 6.84 8.96
C LYS A 176 -0.32 5.88 8.84
N SER A 177 -0.68 5.25 9.95
CA SER A 177 -1.93 4.47 10.05
C SER A 177 -3.13 5.38 9.80
N ALA A 178 -4.09 4.92 9.02
CA ALA A 178 -5.34 5.65 8.84
C ALA A 178 -6.17 5.62 10.13
N SER A 179 -6.81 6.74 10.48
CA SER A 179 -7.76 6.74 11.59
C SER A 179 -9.01 5.91 11.25
N ASN A 180 -9.72 5.45 12.28
CA ASN A 180 -10.95 4.71 12.08
C ASN A 180 -11.98 5.50 11.26
N ASP A 181 -12.07 6.81 11.47
CA ASP A 181 -13.02 7.67 10.73
C ASP A 181 -12.67 7.73 9.24
N ILE A 182 -11.39 7.82 8.89
CA ILE A 182 -10.91 7.78 7.51
C ILE A 182 -11.27 6.43 6.86
N ILE A 183 -11.04 5.33 7.57
CA ILE A 183 -11.38 3.99 7.09
C ILE A 183 -12.88 3.85 6.90
N ILE A 184 -13.70 4.24 7.88
CA ILE A 184 -15.16 4.18 7.79
C ILE A 184 -15.65 4.95 6.57
N SER A 185 -15.21 6.20 6.41
CA SER A 185 -15.59 7.03 5.26
C SER A 185 -15.18 6.41 3.91
N HIS A 186 -14.04 5.72 3.87
CA HIS A 186 -13.58 5.02 2.67
C HIS A 186 -14.46 3.79 2.38
N LEU A 187 -14.78 2.99 3.40
CA LEU A 187 -15.67 1.83 3.27
C LEU A 187 -17.09 2.23 2.87
N GLU A 188 -17.62 3.33 3.43
CA GLU A 188 -18.93 3.87 3.06
C GLU A 188 -19.02 4.21 1.57
N LYS A 189 -18.01 4.91 1.02
CA LYS A 189 -17.94 5.24 -0.41
C LYS A 189 -17.96 3.99 -1.28
N ILE A 190 -17.24 2.95 -0.90
CA ILE A 190 -17.18 1.69 -1.64
C ILE A 190 -18.54 0.98 -1.60
N LEU A 191 -19.15 0.87 -0.41
CA LEU A 191 -20.44 0.21 -0.25
C LEU A 191 -21.56 0.92 -1.00
N GLN A 192 -21.53 2.26 -1.05
CA GLN A 192 -22.43 3.05 -1.86
C GLN A 192 -22.25 2.77 -3.36
N SER A 193 -21.00 2.66 -3.83
CA SER A 193 -20.73 2.35 -5.25
C SER A 193 -21.11 0.91 -5.64
N GLU A 194 -21.13 -0.01 -4.68
CA GLU A 194 -21.52 -1.43 -4.90
C GLU A 194 -23.00 -1.70 -4.61
N ASP A 195 -23.77 -0.67 -4.22
CA ASP A 195 -25.19 -0.79 -3.83
C ASP A 195 -25.42 -1.85 -2.74
N ILE A 196 -24.60 -1.78 -1.67
CA ILE A 196 -24.64 -2.71 -0.54
C ILE A 196 -25.15 -2.00 0.70
N LYS A 197 -26.15 -2.59 1.38
CA LYS A 197 -26.70 -2.07 2.63
C LYS A 197 -25.79 -2.40 3.81
N TYR A 198 -25.66 -1.47 4.76
CA TYR A 198 -24.79 -1.63 5.91
C TYR A 198 -25.30 -0.88 7.15
N GLU A 199 -24.88 -1.36 8.30
CA GLU A 199 -25.02 -0.66 9.59
C GLU A 199 -23.70 0.06 9.91
N LYS A 200 -23.76 1.30 10.42
CA LYS A 200 -22.54 2.10 10.75
C LYS A 200 -21.69 1.43 11.83
N GLU A 201 -22.32 0.81 12.81
CA GLU A 201 -21.65 0.06 13.87
C GLU A 201 -20.81 -1.09 13.30
N ALA A 202 -21.31 -1.77 12.28
CA ALA A 202 -20.58 -2.83 11.58
C ALA A 202 -19.30 -2.29 10.95
N LEU A 203 -19.32 -1.12 10.30
CA LEU A 203 -18.13 -0.47 9.73
C LEU A 203 -17.12 -0.05 10.79
N THR A 204 -17.61 0.42 11.94
CA THR A 204 -16.76 0.75 13.09
C THR A 204 -15.99 -0.47 13.59
N ILE A 205 -16.62 -1.63 13.62
CA ILE A 205 -16.00 -2.88 14.03
C ILE A 205 -14.93 -3.30 12.98
N ILE A 206 -15.25 -3.21 11.69
CA ILE A 206 -14.31 -3.51 10.62
C ILE A 206 -13.08 -2.59 10.70
N ALA A 207 -13.30 -1.27 10.87
CA ALA A 207 -12.22 -0.28 10.99
C ALA A 207 -11.29 -0.56 12.18
N LYS A 208 -11.85 -0.86 13.36
CA LYS A 208 -11.07 -1.23 14.54
C LYS A 208 -10.21 -2.48 14.32
N ASN A 209 -10.76 -3.50 13.67
CA ASN A 209 -10.06 -4.77 13.40
C ASN A 209 -9.05 -4.69 12.24
N SER A 210 -9.01 -3.58 11.50
CA SER A 210 -8.02 -3.35 10.43
C SER A 210 -6.73 -2.68 10.92
N TYR A 211 -6.68 -2.22 12.19
CA TYR A 211 -5.49 -1.60 12.80
C TYR A 211 -4.88 -0.47 11.95
N GLY A 212 -5.72 0.32 11.28
CA GLY A 212 -5.30 1.43 10.44
C GLY A 212 -4.84 1.04 9.03
N SER A 213 -4.93 -0.22 8.66
CA SER A 213 -4.59 -0.73 7.32
C SER A 213 -5.79 -0.63 6.38
N ILE A 214 -5.67 0.17 5.32
CA ILE A 214 -6.70 0.27 4.27
C ILE A 214 -6.88 -1.09 3.55
N ARG A 215 -5.79 -1.79 3.24
CA ARG A 215 -5.85 -3.08 2.56
C ARG A 215 -6.56 -4.14 3.39
N ASP A 216 -6.26 -4.19 4.69
CA ASP A 216 -6.87 -5.20 5.56
C ASP A 216 -8.35 -4.87 5.82
N SER A 217 -8.72 -3.57 5.91
CA SER A 217 -10.12 -3.16 6.01
C SER A 217 -10.94 -3.60 4.80
N LEU A 218 -10.38 -3.49 3.58
CA LEU A 218 -11.02 -3.96 2.36
C LEU A 218 -11.13 -5.49 2.33
N SER A 219 -10.10 -6.20 2.78
CA SER A 219 -10.11 -7.67 2.85
C SER A 219 -11.15 -8.19 3.86
N ILE A 220 -11.29 -7.50 5.01
CA ILE A 220 -12.32 -7.81 6.00
C ILE A 220 -13.71 -7.48 5.41
N LEU A 221 -13.88 -6.33 4.76
CA LEU A 221 -15.12 -5.92 4.12
C LEU A 221 -15.57 -6.95 3.09
N GLU A 222 -14.68 -7.42 2.23
CA GLU A 222 -14.98 -8.43 1.20
C GLU A 222 -15.52 -9.73 1.82
N ARG A 223 -14.89 -10.19 2.91
CA ARG A 223 -15.38 -11.34 3.67
C ARG A 223 -16.76 -11.07 4.27
N CYS A 224 -17.01 -9.87 4.80
CA CYS A 224 -18.30 -9.47 5.34
C CYS A 224 -19.39 -9.44 4.25
N ILE A 225 -19.09 -8.89 3.06
CA ILE A 225 -20.03 -8.86 1.92
C ILE A 225 -20.44 -10.28 1.53
N THR A 226 -19.47 -11.19 1.42
CA THR A 226 -19.72 -12.59 1.07
C THR A 226 -20.57 -13.28 2.13
N TYR A 227 -20.22 -13.13 3.41
CA TYR A 227 -20.92 -13.79 4.51
C TYR A 227 -22.33 -13.21 4.76
N CYS A 228 -22.49 -11.90 4.65
CA CYS A 228 -23.75 -11.20 4.95
C CYS A 228 -24.70 -11.09 3.75
N GLN A 229 -24.34 -11.63 2.57
CA GLN A 229 -25.17 -11.60 1.36
C GLN A 229 -25.66 -10.18 1.00
N LYS A 230 -24.73 -9.21 0.93
CA LYS A 230 -24.97 -7.79 0.59
C LYS A 230 -25.81 -6.98 1.60
N ASN A 231 -26.00 -7.48 2.81
CA ASN A 231 -26.61 -6.72 3.91
C ASN A 231 -25.73 -6.86 5.17
N ILE A 232 -24.83 -5.90 5.37
CA ILE A 232 -23.82 -5.95 6.41
C ILE A 232 -24.44 -5.52 7.74
N GLN A 233 -24.75 -6.50 8.58
CA GLN A 233 -25.32 -6.35 9.91
C GLN A 233 -24.25 -6.52 10.99
N THR A 234 -24.32 -5.73 12.03
CA THR A 234 -23.36 -5.72 13.14
C THR A 234 -23.17 -7.09 13.79
N GLU A 235 -24.29 -7.79 14.08
CA GLU A 235 -24.27 -9.11 14.68
C GLU A 235 -23.52 -10.15 13.84
N LYS A 236 -23.72 -10.12 12.51
CA LYS A 236 -23.04 -11.04 11.59
C LYS A 236 -21.54 -10.74 11.49
N VAL A 237 -21.16 -9.45 11.51
CA VAL A 237 -19.76 -9.03 11.48
C VAL A 237 -19.04 -9.47 12.76
N LEU A 238 -19.67 -9.31 13.94
CA LEU A 238 -19.13 -9.79 15.21
C LEU A 238 -18.89 -11.31 15.19
N LYS A 239 -19.87 -12.08 14.72
CA LYS A 239 -19.72 -13.54 14.57
C LYS A 239 -18.58 -13.92 13.61
N LEU A 240 -18.46 -13.22 12.49
CA LEU A 240 -17.40 -13.50 11.49
C LEU A 240 -16.00 -13.19 12.01
N LEU A 241 -15.85 -12.12 12.81
CA LEU A 241 -14.55 -11.70 13.33
C LEU A 241 -14.17 -12.41 14.65
N GLY A 242 -15.02 -13.27 15.17
CA GLY A 242 -14.76 -14.00 16.42
C GLY A 242 -14.79 -13.12 17.68
N ASN A 243 -15.30 -11.90 17.58
CA ASN A 243 -15.52 -11.05 18.74
C ASN A 243 -16.71 -11.62 19.53
N ILE A 244 -16.43 -12.29 20.62
CA ILE A 244 -17.44 -12.72 21.59
C ILE A 244 -18.00 -11.44 22.22
N ASP A 245 -19.31 -11.25 22.13
CA ASP A 245 -20.00 -10.13 22.76
C ASP A 245 -19.64 -10.11 24.27
N LEU A 246 -19.12 -8.98 24.75
CA LEU A 246 -18.85 -8.78 26.18
C LEU A 246 -20.10 -9.08 27.03
N ALA A 247 -21.28 -8.83 26.49
CA ALA A 247 -22.56 -9.22 27.11
C ALA A 247 -22.73 -10.73 27.29
N THR A 248 -22.13 -11.55 26.42
CA THR A 248 -22.13 -13.02 26.54
C THR A 248 -21.14 -13.48 27.62
N ILE A 249 -20.04 -12.74 27.81
CA ILE A 249 -19.05 -13.01 28.88
C ILE A 249 -19.63 -12.64 30.23
N ASP A 250 -20.29 -11.47 30.38
CA ASP A 250 -20.94 -11.04 31.62
C ASP A 250 -22.02 -12.03 32.05
N ASN A 251 -22.83 -12.53 31.13
CA ASN A 251 -23.82 -13.57 31.43
C ASN A 251 -23.18 -14.89 31.85
N SER A 252 -22.06 -15.30 31.23
CA SER A 252 -21.36 -16.53 31.61
C SER A 252 -20.64 -16.44 32.96
N VAL A 253 -20.07 -15.27 33.29
CA VAL A 253 -19.43 -14.99 34.58
C VAL A 253 -20.50 -14.89 35.67
N SER A 254 -21.62 -14.29 35.41
CA SER A 254 -22.76 -14.20 36.34
C SER A 254 -23.33 -15.59 36.70
N TYR A 255 -23.40 -16.50 35.70
CA TYR A 255 -23.87 -17.87 35.87
C TYR A 255 -22.94 -18.73 36.72
N THR A 256 -21.60 -18.56 36.56
CA THR A 256 -20.60 -19.30 37.33
C THR A 256 -20.52 -18.88 38.81
N HIS A 257 -20.83 -17.61 39.11
CA HIS A 257 -20.88 -17.12 40.50
C HIS A 257 -22.13 -17.58 41.29
N LEU A 258 -23.23 -17.89 40.59
CA LEU A 258 -24.47 -18.34 41.21
C LEU A 258 -24.56 -19.85 41.47
N THR A 259 -23.58 -20.64 40.95
CA THR A 259 -23.64 -22.12 41.06
C THR A 259 -22.58 -22.75 41.93
N LEU A 260 -21.82 -22.00 42.73
CA LEU A 260 -20.89 -22.57 43.71
C LEU A 260 -21.66 -22.95 44.97
N PRO A 261 -21.77 -24.24 45.31
CA PRO A 261 -22.35 -24.65 46.57
C PRO A 261 -21.43 -24.24 47.73
N THR A 262 -21.93 -23.41 48.62
CA THR A 262 -21.32 -23.19 49.93
C THR A 262 -21.26 -24.51 50.71
N ARG A 263 -20.04 -24.99 50.97
CA ARG A 263 -19.76 -25.95 52.01
C ARG A 263 -19.22 -25.24 53.22
#